data_61e33679bd85efc026234092acd5411c
#
_entry.id   61e33679bd85efc026234092acd5411c
#
_cell.length_a   1.000
_cell.length_b   1.000
_cell.length_c   1.000
_cell.angle_alpha   90.00
_cell.angle_beta   90.00
_cell.angle_gamma   90.00
#
_symmetry.space_group_name_H-M   'P 1'
#
loop_
_entity.id
_entity.type
_entity.pdbx_description
1 polymer ?
#
loop_
_entity_poly.entity_id
_entity_poly.type
_entity_poly.pdbx_seq_one_letter_code
_entity_poly.pdbx_strand_id
1 'polypeptide(L)'
;MAASPDDEWEGVIARFADLVAARPHGAAKGTRTRKARSQMLGGHRSPARGRGMEFDEVRAYQPGDDIRTIDWRVTARTGRTHTKLFQEERERPVLILLDLRARMRFGTRATFKSVLAARAAAMVAWSSLDAGDRVGGVILSPFSALSYRPQRSRTSVLGFVKAVADATAAGIADTPPAAEPSLSEALGRLRQVCHPGTKVFILSDFHDFGEDALREIGRISLHCEVTNILVYDALEAEMPAKGRFRVSDGVQVGLLDADGARAQAAYALQFAERKAALADVCHKRGMACLTLETGSDPADLFSTRPSPARLRGEAAL
;
A
#
# COMPACT_ATOMS: atom_id res chain seq x y z
N MET A 1 -20.54 -30.71 11.88
CA MET A 1 -19.13 -30.33 12.06
C MET A 1 -19.18 -28.93 12.66
N ALA A 2 -18.88 -28.77 13.94
CA ALA A 2 -18.91 -27.44 14.59
C ALA A 2 -17.76 -26.62 14.00
N ALA A 3 -18.08 -25.40 13.52
CA ALA A 3 -17.08 -24.45 13.10
C ALA A 3 -16.07 -24.21 14.25
N SER A 4 -14.81 -24.19 13.97
CA SER A 4 -13.79 -23.83 14.96
C SER A 4 -14.06 -22.39 15.41
N PRO A 5 -13.85 -22.03 16.71
CA PRO A 5 -13.96 -20.63 17.15
C PRO A 5 -13.13 -19.66 16.32
N ASP A 6 -12.13 -20.19 15.60
CA ASP A 6 -11.29 -19.46 14.68
C ASP A 6 -11.97 -19.10 13.35
N ASP A 7 -12.98 -19.83 12.91
CA ASP A 7 -13.70 -19.56 11.64
C ASP A 7 -14.72 -18.41 11.77
N GLU A 8 -15.18 -18.14 13.00
CA GLU A 8 -16.22 -17.14 13.25
C GLU A 8 -15.79 -15.69 12.91
N TRP A 9 -14.49 -15.41 12.96
CA TRP A 9 -13.93 -14.08 12.71
C TRP A 9 -13.18 -13.96 11.38
N GLU A 10 -13.29 -14.97 10.53
CA GLU A 10 -12.66 -14.93 9.21
C GLU A 10 -13.26 -13.80 8.36
N GLY A 11 -12.40 -12.99 7.76
CA GLY A 11 -12.80 -11.81 6.99
C GLY A 11 -13.19 -10.57 7.81
N VAL A 12 -13.37 -10.70 9.14
CA VAL A 12 -13.72 -9.61 10.06
C VAL A 12 -12.50 -9.04 10.76
N ILE A 13 -11.60 -9.92 11.21
CA ILE A 13 -10.34 -9.59 11.88
C ILE A 13 -9.16 -10.12 11.06
N ALA A 14 -8.12 -9.31 10.92
CA ALA A 14 -6.87 -9.75 10.31
C ALA A 14 -6.04 -10.54 11.34
N ARG A 15 -5.96 -11.85 11.17
CA ARG A 15 -5.17 -12.70 12.08
C ARG A 15 -3.67 -12.50 11.85
N PHE A 16 -2.90 -12.45 12.92
CA PHE A 16 -1.45 -12.30 12.83
C PHE A 16 -0.80 -13.40 11.95
N ALA A 17 -1.24 -14.66 12.11
CA ALA A 17 -0.73 -15.78 11.31
C ALA A 17 -0.96 -15.57 9.80
N ASP A 18 -2.14 -15.08 9.41
CA ASP A 18 -2.49 -14.81 8.00
C ASP A 18 -1.65 -13.65 7.43
N LEU A 19 -1.42 -12.62 8.22
CA LEU A 19 -0.58 -11.49 7.82
C LEU A 19 0.91 -11.90 7.70
N VAL A 20 1.36 -12.83 8.53
CA VAL A 20 2.71 -13.42 8.38
C VAL A 20 2.77 -14.31 7.13
N ALA A 21 1.74 -15.12 6.89
CA ALA A 21 1.64 -15.98 5.70
C ALA A 21 1.44 -15.18 4.40
N ALA A 22 0.92 -13.94 4.47
CA ALA A 22 0.80 -13.03 3.32
C ALA A 22 2.14 -12.60 2.73
N ARG A 23 3.28 -13.00 3.35
CA ARG A 23 4.60 -12.81 2.74
C ARG A 23 4.62 -13.51 1.38
N PRO A 24 4.87 -12.78 0.27
CA PRO A 24 4.84 -13.38 -1.05
C PRO A 24 5.89 -14.48 -1.17
N HIS A 25 5.44 -15.73 -1.20
CA HIS A 25 6.30 -16.90 -1.42
C HIS A 25 6.65 -16.94 -2.91
N GLY A 26 7.93 -16.96 -3.23
CA GLY A 26 8.37 -17.14 -4.60
C GLY A 26 8.90 -15.89 -5.28
N ALA A 27 9.83 -15.19 -4.64
CA ALA A 27 10.98 -14.75 -5.41
C ALA A 27 11.84 -15.99 -5.73
N ALA A 28 11.23 -17.02 -6.32
CA ALA A 28 11.98 -18.04 -7.01
C ALA A 28 12.81 -17.31 -8.07
N LYS A 29 14.12 -17.56 -8.06
CA LYS A 29 15.19 -17.14 -8.97
C LYS A 29 14.78 -16.94 -10.44
N GLY A 30 13.81 -16.09 -10.72
CA GLY A 30 13.29 -15.84 -12.06
C GLY A 30 13.10 -14.35 -12.31
N THR A 31 13.85 -13.84 -13.26
CA THR A 31 14.00 -12.46 -13.73
C THR A 31 12.69 -11.66 -13.98
N ARG A 32 11.55 -12.31 -14.12
CA ARG A 32 10.25 -11.67 -14.42
C ARG A 32 9.55 -11.06 -13.20
N THR A 33 9.58 -11.74 -12.06
CA THR A 33 8.93 -11.29 -10.82
C THR A 33 9.69 -10.12 -10.19
N ARG A 34 11.01 -10.08 -10.39
CA ARG A 34 11.87 -8.98 -9.94
C ARG A 34 11.57 -7.65 -10.67
N LYS A 35 11.22 -7.73 -11.97
CA LYS A 35 10.90 -6.56 -12.79
C LYS A 35 9.52 -5.96 -12.45
N ALA A 36 8.54 -6.79 -12.15
CA ALA A 36 7.20 -6.36 -11.72
C ALA A 36 7.22 -5.72 -10.32
N ARG A 37 7.90 -6.36 -9.36
CA ARG A 37 8.17 -5.79 -8.04
C ARG A 37 8.96 -4.49 -8.12
N SER A 38 9.94 -4.39 -9.02
CA SER A 38 10.73 -3.19 -9.22
C SER A 38 9.90 -2.02 -9.75
N GLN A 39 8.85 -2.25 -10.54
CA GLN A 39 8.00 -1.17 -11.06
C GLN A 39 7.09 -0.59 -9.98
N MET A 40 6.48 -1.40 -9.13
CA MET A 40 5.64 -0.91 -8.04
C MET A 40 6.47 -0.36 -6.86
N LEU A 41 7.62 -0.97 -6.58
CA LEU A 41 8.57 -0.49 -5.58
C LEU A 41 9.54 0.58 -6.13
N GLY A 42 9.34 1.05 -7.40
CA GLY A 42 10.07 2.15 -8.03
C GLY A 42 11.58 1.90 -8.09
N GLY A 43 12.03 1.07 -9.01
CA GLY A 43 13.46 0.89 -9.28
C GLY A 43 14.06 2.10 -9.98
N HIS A 44 14.27 3.22 -9.29
CA HIS A 44 15.06 4.32 -9.84
C HIS A 44 16.54 4.00 -9.72
N ARG A 45 17.22 3.92 -10.87
CA ARG A 45 18.67 3.88 -10.95
C ARG A 45 19.21 5.27 -10.59
N SER A 46 19.93 5.39 -9.48
CA SER A 46 20.62 6.62 -9.12
C SER A 46 22.08 6.55 -9.62
N PRO A 47 22.61 7.58 -10.28
CA PRO A 47 24.00 7.62 -10.72
C PRO A 47 24.99 8.02 -9.59
N ALA A 48 24.55 8.10 -8.32
CA ALA A 48 25.38 8.55 -7.22
C ALA A 48 26.30 7.44 -6.68
N ARG A 49 27.54 7.77 -6.36
CA ARG A 49 28.59 6.90 -5.82
C ARG A 49 28.60 6.97 -4.29
N GLY A 50 28.53 5.82 -3.57
CA GLY A 50 28.53 5.75 -2.11
C GLY A 50 28.93 4.38 -1.56
N ARG A 51 29.00 4.24 -0.23
CA ARG A 51 29.30 2.96 0.48
C ARG A 51 28.11 1.99 0.33
N GLY A 52 28.37 0.79 -0.17
CA GLY A 52 27.36 -0.25 -0.44
C GLY A 52 27.13 -0.42 -1.94
N MET A 53 28.21 -0.68 -2.70
CA MET A 53 28.14 -0.83 -4.15
C MET A 53 27.89 -2.30 -4.51
N GLU A 54 26.76 -2.61 -5.14
CA GLU A 54 26.51 -3.89 -5.79
C GLU A 54 27.01 -3.85 -7.24
N PHE A 55 27.62 -4.94 -7.70
CA PHE A 55 28.07 -5.09 -9.08
C PHE A 55 26.84 -5.05 -10.02
N ASP A 56 26.82 -4.11 -10.97
CA ASP A 56 25.73 -3.96 -11.94
C ASP A 56 26.13 -4.59 -13.30
N GLU A 57 27.13 -4.03 -13.95
CA GLU A 57 27.56 -4.49 -15.27
C GLU A 57 29.04 -4.19 -15.53
N VAL A 58 29.57 -4.75 -16.61
CA VAL A 58 30.90 -4.45 -17.14
C VAL A 58 30.75 -3.68 -18.45
N ARG A 59 31.40 -2.51 -18.55
CA ARG A 59 31.51 -1.76 -19.80
C ARG A 59 32.97 -1.53 -20.22
N ALA A 60 33.16 -1.14 -21.47
CA ALA A 60 34.49 -0.72 -21.89
C ALA A 60 34.96 0.49 -21.08
N TYR A 61 36.23 0.47 -20.65
CA TYR A 61 36.90 1.56 -19.94
C TYR A 61 36.90 2.84 -20.79
N GLN A 62 36.62 3.96 -20.17
CA GLN A 62 36.76 5.29 -20.77
C GLN A 62 37.79 6.12 -19.99
N PRO A 63 38.56 6.98 -20.67
CA PRO A 63 39.48 7.90 -19.99
C PRO A 63 38.71 8.72 -18.91
N GLY A 64 39.18 8.65 -17.67
CA GLY A 64 38.51 9.26 -16.52
C GLY A 64 37.82 8.29 -15.58
N ASP A 65 37.66 7.02 -15.95
CA ASP A 65 37.17 5.99 -15.03
C ASP A 65 38.23 5.65 -13.98
N ASP A 66 37.77 5.25 -12.77
CA ASP A 66 38.66 4.82 -11.71
C ASP A 66 39.34 3.48 -12.07
N ILE A 67 40.67 3.49 -12.16
CA ILE A 67 41.49 2.33 -12.49
C ILE A 67 41.25 1.15 -11.54
N ARG A 68 40.87 1.42 -10.29
CA ARG A 68 40.59 0.41 -9.26
C ARG A 68 39.36 -0.43 -9.57
N THR A 69 38.48 0.05 -10.47
CA THR A 69 37.27 -0.65 -10.88
C THR A 69 37.46 -1.52 -12.12
N ILE A 70 38.69 -1.60 -12.68
CA ILE A 70 38.98 -2.44 -13.84
C ILE A 70 38.73 -3.92 -13.52
N ASP A 71 37.94 -4.59 -14.38
CA ASP A 71 37.80 -6.02 -14.36
C ASP A 71 38.91 -6.71 -15.15
N TRP A 72 39.98 -7.06 -14.49
CA TRP A 72 41.13 -7.71 -15.10
C TRP A 72 40.80 -9.05 -15.74
N ARG A 73 39.78 -9.76 -15.23
CA ARG A 73 39.36 -11.05 -15.77
C ARG A 73 38.66 -10.92 -17.11
N VAL A 74 37.75 -9.94 -17.24
CA VAL A 74 37.09 -9.65 -18.52
C VAL A 74 38.07 -9.01 -19.50
N THR A 75 38.93 -8.09 -19.05
CA THR A 75 39.97 -7.45 -19.83
C THR A 75 40.91 -8.48 -20.44
N ALA A 76 41.39 -9.46 -19.68
CA ALA A 76 42.29 -10.52 -20.16
C ALA A 76 41.63 -11.41 -21.23
N ARG A 77 40.33 -11.62 -21.13
CA ARG A 77 39.56 -12.46 -22.08
C ARG A 77 39.22 -11.72 -23.38
N THR A 78 38.91 -10.43 -23.28
CA THR A 78 38.44 -9.63 -24.42
C THR A 78 39.53 -8.85 -25.15
N GLY A 79 40.70 -8.69 -24.53
CA GLY A 79 41.80 -7.86 -25.05
C GLY A 79 41.54 -6.35 -24.97
N ARG A 80 40.41 -5.91 -24.40
CA ARG A 80 40.06 -4.51 -24.20
C ARG A 80 39.82 -4.24 -22.74
N THR A 81 40.27 -3.10 -22.23
CA THR A 81 40.09 -2.73 -20.84
C THR A 81 38.61 -2.52 -20.52
N HIS A 82 38.12 -3.23 -19.51
CA HIS A 82 36.73 -3.13 -19.04
C HIS A 82 36.71 -2.68 -17.59
N THR A 83 35.74 -1.86 -17.25
CA THR A 83 35.48 -1.40 -15.87
C THR A 83 34.18 -1.96 -15.34
N LYS A 84 34.17 -2.30 -14.04
CA LYS A 84 32.97 -2.68 -13.31
C LYS A 84 32.17 -1.43 -12.98
N LEU A 85 30.93 -1.40 -13.37
CA LEU A 85 29.98 -0.45 -12.88
C LEU A 85 29.35 -1.01 -11.60
N PHE A 86 29.39 -0.20 -10.56
CA PHE A 86 28.76 -0.50 -9.29
C PHE A 86 27.56 0.42 -9.12
N GLN A 87 26.44 -0.15 -8.72
CA GLN A 87 25.26 0.60 -8.34
C GLN A 87 25.20 0.73 -6.83
N GLU A 88 24.93 1.94 -6.33
CA GLU A 88 24.70 2.14 -4.89
C GLU A 88 23.38 1.47 -4.52
N GLU A 89 23.44 0.41 -3.71
CA GLU A 89 22.29 -0.17 -3.05
C GLU A 89 21.86 0.80 -1.95
N ARG A 90 20.98 1.76 -2.28
CA ARG A 90 20.37 2.64 -1.30
C ARG A 90 19.22 1.91 -0.62
N GLU A 91 19.41 1.58 0.65
CA GLU A 91 18.29 1.26 1.54
C GLU A 91 17.31 2.43 1.53
N ARG A 92 16.13 2.23 0.98
CA ARG A 92 15.10 3.26 0.97
C ARG A 92 14.16 3.04 2.13
N PRO A 93 13.79 4.08 2.89
CA PRO A 93 12.70 3.96 3.83
C PRO A 93 11.40 3.71 3.07
N VAL A 94 10.63 2.72 3.52
CA VAL A 94 9.26 2.44 3.08
C VAL A 94 8.35 2.69 4.26
N LEU A 95 7.41 3.61 4.09
CA LEU A 95 6.44 3.98 5.10
C LEU A 95 5.04 3.61 4.63
N ILE A 96 4.29 2.97 5.51
CA ILE A 96 2.93 2.53 5.25
C ILE A 96 1.98 3.29 6.19
N LEU A 97 1.06 4.08 5.65
CA LEU A 97 -0.08 4.57 6.38
C LEU A 97 -1.25 3.63 6.14
N LEU A 98 -1.71 2.99 7.19
CA LEU A 98 -2.81 2.04 7.15
C LEU A 98 -3.99 2.58 7.96
N ASP A 99 -5.09 2.86 7.27
CA ASP A 99 -6.36 3.28 7.86
C ASP A 99 -7.16 2.05 8.29
N LEU A 100 -7.49 1.98 9.58
CA LEU A 100 -8.29 0.93 10.22
C LEU A 100 -9.44 1.52 11.03
N ARG A 101 -9.84 2.77 10.77
CA ARG A 101 -10.97 3.43 11.46
C ARG A 101 -12.30 2.71 11.20
N ALA A 102 -13.35 3.12 11.91
CA ALA A 102 -14.65 2.44 11.88
C ALA A 102 -15.21 2.25 10.46
N ARG A 103 -15.06 3.23 9.57
CA ARG A 103 -15.52 3.12 8.18
C ARG A 103 -14.79 2.04 7.35
N MET A 104 -13.57 1.67 7.74
CA MET A 104 -12.85 0.56 7.13
C MET A 104 -13.37 -0.81 7.57
N ARG A 105 -14.19 -0.88 8.63
CA ARG A 105 -14.87 -2.10 9.10
C ARG A 105 -16.18 -2.33 8.33
N PHE A 106 -16.08 -2.27 7.03
CA PHE A 106 -17.19 -2.49 6.11
C PHE A 106 -16.79 -3.47 5.02
N GLY A 107 -17.68 -4.38 4.68
CA GLY A 107 -17.53 -5.35 3.61
C GLY A 107 -18.79 -6.17 3.45
N THR A 108 -19.18 -6.47 2.22
CA THR A 108 -20.49 -7.08 1.93
C THR A 108 -20.43 -8.54 1.52
N ARG A 109 -19.25 -9.11 1.29
CA ARG A 109 -19.12 -10.49 0.78
C ARG A 109 -18.11 -11.32 1.55
N ALA A 110 -16.82 -11.12 1.28
CA ALA A 110 -15.78 -12.03 1.75
C ALA A 110 -15.00 -11.47 2.95
N THR A 111 -14.75 -10.16 2.99
CA THR A 111 -13.86 -9.57 4.00
C THR A 111 -14.16 -8.08 4.18
N PHE A 112 -13.84 -7.54 5.36
CA PHE A 112 -13.86 -6.10 5.58
C PHE A 112 -12.72 -5.40 4.84
N LYS A 113 -12.94 -4.12 4.48
CA LYS A 113 -11.89 -3.25 3.91
C LYS A 113 -10.64 -3.21 4.79
N SER A 114 -10.81 -3.16 6.13
CA SER A 114 -9.72 -3.17 7.11
C SER A 114 -8.86 -4.41 7.02
N VAL A 115 -9.45 -5.60 6.86
CA VAL A 115 -8.72 -6.87 6.73
C VAL A 115 -7.98 -6.94 5.40
N LEU A 116 -8.64 -6.53 4.32
CA LEU A 116 -8.02 -6.48 2.99
C LEU A 116 -6.84 -5.49 2.97
N ALA A 117 -7.02 -4.30 3.53
CA ALA A 117 -5.98 -3.30 3.66
C ALA A 117 -4.81 -3.79 4.53
N ALA A 118 -5.10 -4.49 5.65
CA ALA A 118 -4.09 -5.10 6.51
C ALA A 118 -3.26 -6.15 5.77
N ARG A 119 -3.90 -7.02 4.96
CA ARG A 119 -3.20 -8.01 4.11
C ARG A 119 -2.31 -7.31 3.09
N ALA A 120 -2.82 -6.29 2.38
CA ALA A 120 -2.05 -5.52 1.42
C ALA A 120 -0.84 -4.81 2.08
N ALA A 121 -1.04 -4.18 3.24
CA ALA A 121 0.02 -3.54 4.00
C ALA A 121 1.09 -4.53 4.46
N ALA A 122 0.70 -5.73 4.93
CA ALA A 122 1.64 -6.79 5.29
C ALA A 122 2.45 -7.25 4.06
N MET A 123 1.83 -7.42 2.90
CA MET A 123 2.53 -7.77 1.65
C MET A 123 3.53 -6.69 1.22
N VAL A 124 3.16 -5.40 1.32
CA VAL A 124 4.10 -4.28 1.09
C VAL A 124 5.26 -4.37 2.06
N ALA A 125 5.00 -4.56 3.36
CA ALA A 125 6.02 -4.62 4.39
C ALA A 125 7.01 -5.78 4.15
N TRP A 126 6.51 -6.98 3.89
CA TRP A 126 7.35 -8.16 3.60
C TRP A 126 8.14 -8.00 2.31
N SER A 127 7.50 -7.51 1.24
CA SER A 127 8.17 -7.29 -0.05
C SER A 127 9.29 -6.28 0.04
N SER A 128 9.09 -5.22 0.83
CA SER A 128 10.09 -4.17 1.06
C SER A 128 11.25 -4.68 1.90
N LEU A 129 10.97 -5.47 2.96
CA LEU A 129 12.02 -6.10 3.76
C LEU A 129 12.86 -7.08 2.91
N ASP A 130 12.21 -7.88 2.04
CA ASP A 130 12.89 -8.82 1.13
C ASP A 130 13.73 -8.09 0.07
N ALA A 131 13.35 -6.86 -0.27
CA ALA A 131 14.13 -5.99 -1.15
C ALA A 131 15.29 -5.27 -0.43
N GLY A 132 15.45 -5.46 0.90
CA GLY A 132 16.50 -4.84 1.69
C GLY A 132 16.13 -3.45 2.23
N ASP A 133 14.90 -2.99 2.03
CA ASP A 133 14.43 -1.68 2.47
C ASP A 133 14.13 -1.64 3.97
N ARG A 134 14.10 -0.43 4.55
CA ARG A 134 13.67 -0.18 5.93
C ARG A 134 12.17 0.06 5.96
N VAL A 135 11.45 -0.70 6.76
CA VAL A 135 9.97 -0.65 6.83
C VAL A 135 9.51 -0.05 8.14
N GLY A 136 8.56 0.87 8.06
CA GLY A 136 7.84 1.48 9.16
C GLY A 136 6.50 2.05 8.68
N GLY A 137 5.86 2.88 9.49
CA GLY A 137 4.61 3.51 9.06
C GLY A 137 3.78 4.10 10.18
N VAL A 138 2.53 4.37 9.85
CA VAL A 138 1.51 4.86 10.78
C VAL A 138 0.28 3.95 10.68
N ILE A 139 -0.18 3.42 11.80
CA ILE A 139 -1.45 2.71 11.91
C ILE A 139 -2.46 3.70 12.47
N LEU A 140 -3.44 4.04 11.67
CA LEU A 140 -4.56 4.91 12.02
C LEU A 140 -5.74 4.03 12.44
N SER A 141 -5.96 3.90 13.74
CA SER A 141 -7.09 3.18 14.35
C SER A 141 -8.18 4.15 14.82
N PRO A 142 -9.38 3.66 15.21
CA PRO A 142 -10.39 4.52 15.84
C PRO A 142 -9.90 5.23 17.10
N PHE A 143 -8.91 4.66 17.79
CA PHE A 143 -8.44 5.12 19.09
C PHE A 143 -7.22 6.02 19.02
N SER A 144 -6.39 5.85 18.00
CA SER A 144 -5.09 6.53 17.91
C SER A 144 -4.45 6.42 16.52
N ALA A 145 -3.46 7.28 16.28
CA ALA A 145 -2.52 7.16 15.18
C ALA A 145 -1.13 6.81 15.74
N LEU A 146 -0.70 5.56 15.60
CA LEU A 146 0.56 5.05 16.14
C LEU A 146 1.63 5.02 15.06
N SER A 147 2.80 5.60 15.37
CA SER A 147 3.93 5.67 14.44
C SER A 147 4.97 4.60 14.74
N TYR A 148 5.45 3.93 13.69
CA TYR A 148 6.50 2.93 13.70
C TYR A 148 7.68 3.43 12.88
N ARG A 149 8.85 3.55 13.52
CA ARG A 149 10.08 4.01 12.84
C ARG A 149 10.55 2.99 11.80
N PRO A 150 11.01 3.42 10.62
CA PRO A 150 11.48 2.51 9.58
C PRO A 150 12.78 1.80 10.02
N GLN A 151 12.74 0.46 10.03
CA GLN A 151 13.87 -0.39 10.39
C GLN A 151 14.01 -1.56 9.40
N ARG A 152 15.25 -1.96 9.10
CA ARG A 152 15.58 -3.15 8.32
C ARG A 152 15.73 -4.34 9.27
N SER A 153 14.63 -4.79 9.82
CA SER A 153 14.61 -5.88 10.78
C SER A 153 13.34 -6.71 10.64
N ARG A 154 13.51 -8.03 10.54
CA ARG A 154 12.37 -8.96 10.54
C ARG A 154 11.53 -8.83 11.80
N THR A 155 12.18 -8.64 12.95
CA THR A 155 11.50 -8.44 14.24
C THR A 155 10.64 -7.18 14.22
N SER A 156 11.14 -6.07 13.64
CA SER A 156 10.38 -4.83 13.53
C SER A 156 9.18 -4.96 12.59
N VAL A 157 9.34 -5.66 11.46
CA VAL A 157 8.22 -5.94 10.56
C VAL A 157 7.20 -6.85 11.22
N LEU A 158 7.62 -7.89 11.96
CA LEU A 158 6.72 -8.74 12.75
C LEU A 158 5.98 -7.92 13.81
N GLY A 159 6.67 -6.99 14.49
CA GLY A 159 6.05 -6.07 15.46
C GLY A 159 5.01 -5.16 14.80
N PHE A 160 5.30 -4.61 13.63
CA PHE A 160 4.36 -3.80 12.85
C PHE A 160 3.14 -4.62 12.42
N VAL A 161 3.34 -5.81 11.86
CA VAL A 161 2.28 -6.73 11.41
C VAL A 161 1.42 -7.19 12.58
N LYS A 162 2.04 -7.47 13.75
CA LYS A 162 1.29 -7.77 14.97
C LYS A 162 0.41 -6.61 15.40
N ALA A 163 0.94 -5.40 15.41
CA ALA A 163 0.17 -4.21 15.77
C ALA A 163 -0.99 -3.94 14.80
N VAL A 164 -0.82 -4.26 13.51
CA VAL A 164 -1.90 -4.23 12.51
C VAL A 164 -3.00 -5.23 12.89
N ALA A 165 -2.64 -6.47 13.20
CA ALA A 165 -3.60 -7.50 13.63
C ALA A 165 -4.35 -7.06 14.89
N ASP A 166 -3.62 -6.63 15.92
CA ASP A 166 -4.17 -6.16 17.20
C ASP A 166 -5.13 -4.97 16.97
N ALA A 167 -4.80 -4.03 16.08
CA ALA A 167 -5.64 -2.87 15.78
C ALA A 167 -6.95 -3.24 15.05
N THR A 168 -6.94 -4.28 14.18
CA THR A 168 -8.19 -4.78 13.59
C THR A 168 -9.09 -5.44 14.60
N ALA A 169 -8.53 -6.19 15.57
CA ALA A 169 -9.27 -6.84 16.63
C ALA A 169 -9.85 -5.84 17.63
N ALA A 170 -9.03 -4.88 18.11
CA ALA A 170 -9.47 -3.83 19.02
C ALA A 170 -10.62 -3.00 18.45
N GLY A 171 -10.59 -2.71 17.14
CA GLY A 171 -11.68 -2.01 16.47
C GLY A 171 -13.03 -2.72 16.51
N ILE A 172 -13.05 -4.05 16.73
CA ILE A 172 -14.29 -4.84 16.87
C ILE A 172 -14.67 -5.01 18.35
N ALA A 173 -13.69 -5.26 19.22
CA ALA A 173 -13.92 -5.55 20.63
C ALA A 173 -14.32 -4.32 21.44
N ASP A 174 -13.80 -3.15 21.08
CA ASP A 174 -13.97 -1.93 21.85
C ASP A 174 -14.93 -0.95 21.17
N THR A 175 -15.68 -0.20 21.96
CA THR A 175 -16.55 0.88 21.44
C THR A 175 -15.67 2.03 20.93
N PRO A 176 -15.79 2.45 19.67
CA PRO A 176 -15.05 3.58 19.16
C PRO A 176 -15.38 4.88 19.91
N PRO A 177 -14.40 5.78 20.07
CA PRO A 177 -14.67 7.10 20.63
C PRO A 177 -15.58 7.91 19.70
N ALA A 178 -16.27 8.91 20.27
CA ALA A 178 -17.17 9.80 19.52
C ALA A 178 -16.44 10.58 18.38
N ALA A 179 -15.13 10.79 18.53
CA ALA A 179 -14.30 11.41 17.51
C ALA A 179 -13.06 10.54 17.27
N GLU A 180 -12.92 10.05 16.05
CA GLU A 180 -11.74 9.31 15.61
C GLU A 180 -10.65 10.29 15.13
N PRO A 181 -9.35 9.91 15.22
CA PRO A 181 -8.28 10.68 14.61
C PRO A 181 -8.50 10.83 13.10
N SER A 182 -8.20 12.01 12.56
CA SER A 182 -8.39 12.28 11.14
C SER A 182 -7.26 11.71 10.27
N LEU A 183 -7.53 11.55 8.97
CA LEU A 183 -6.49 11.19 7.99
C LEU A 183 -5.39 12.28 7.94
N SER A 184 -5.76 13.55 8.05
CA SER A 184 -4.80 14.67 8.08
C SER A 184 -3.84 14.58 9.26
N GLU A 185 -4.33 14.18 10.44
CA GLU A 185 -3.49 13.95 11.63
C GLU A 185 -2.49 12.81 11.39
N ALA A 186 -2.96 11.69 10.84
CA ALA A 186 -2.10 10.55 10.51
C ALA A 186 -1.04 10.90 9.44
N LEU A 187 -1.42 11.66 8.41
CA LEU A 187 -0.51 12.19 7.40
C LEU A 187 0.52 13.15 8.01
N GLY A 188 0.13 14.00 8.94
CA GLY A 188 1.02 14.87 9.69
C GLY A 188 2.08 14.07 10.47
N ARG A 189 1.68 13.00 11.16
CA ARG A 189 2.60 12.08 11.85
C ARG A 189 3.53 11.35 10.87
N LEU A 190 2.98 10.89 9.74
CA LEU A 190 3.77 10.24 8.69
C LEU A 190 4.84 11.19 8.14
N ARG A 191 4.48 12.45 7.88
CA ARG A 191 5.41 13.48 7.39
C ARG A 191 6.60 13.71 8.32
N GLN A 192 6.42 13.60 9.64
CA GLN A 192 7.50 13.78 10.62
C GLN A 192 8.61 12.70 10.50
N VAL A 193 8.28 11.53 9.96
CA VAL A 193 9.23 10.42 9.77
C VAL A 193 9.65 10.23 8.31
N CYS A 194 9.06 11.01 7.37
CA CYS A 194 9.45 11.02 5.97
C CYS A 194 10.77 11.74 5.77
N HIS A 195 11.62 11.15 4.93
CA HIS A 195 12.86 11.75 4.43
C HIS A 195 12.84 11.76 2.89
N PRO A 196 13.61 12.62 2.23
CA PRO A 196 13.72 12.61 0.78
C PRO A 196 14.08 11.21 0.24
N GLY A 197 13.35 10.77 -0.80
CA GLY A 197 13.50 9.44 -1.39
C GLY A 197 12.74 8.31 -0.68
N THR A 198 11.98 8.61 0.40
CA THR A 198 11.08 7.64 1.04
C THR A 198 9.96 7.23 0.09
N LYS A 199 9.63 5.95 0.08
CA LYS A 199 8.41 5.41 -0.55
C LYS A 199 7.29 5.38 0.48
N VAL A 200 6.16 5.93 0.11
CA VAL A 200 4.98 6.03 0.98
C VAL A 200 3.81 5.30 0.34
N PHE A 201 3.23 4.37 1.08
CA PHE A 201 1.99 3.70 0.70
C PHE A 201 0.88 4.13 1.65
N ILE A 202 -0.22 4.64 1.11
CA ILE A 202 -1.38 5.08 1.88
C ILE A 202 -2.56 4.20 1.49
N LEU A 203 -3.04 3.39 2.45
CA LEU A 203 -4.18 2.50 2.28
C LEU A 203 -5.35 3.05 3.11
N SER A 204 -6.37 3.57 2.45
CA SER A 204 -7.55 4.18 3.09
C SER A 204 -8.75 4.13 2.13
N ASP A 205 -9.96 4.39 2.63
CA ASP A 205 -11.12 4.71 1.81
C ASP A 205 -11.19 6.20 1.41
N PHE A 206 -10.23 7.02 1.91
CA PHE A 206 -10.11 8.46 1.64
C PHE A 206 -11.43 9.24 1.86
N HIS A 207 -12.25 8.80 2.82
CA HIS A 207 -13.55 9.42 3.05
C HIS A 207 -13.44 10.87 3.58
N ASP A 208 -12.48 11.13 4.49
CA ASP A 208 -12.19 12.44 5.06
C ASP A 208 -11.00 13.15 4.37
N PHE A 209 -10.89 12.96 3.04
CA PHE A 209 -9.84 13.55 2.21
C PHE A 209 -10.15 15.01 1.88
N GLY A 210 -10.23 15.85 2.93
CA GLY A 210 -10.46 17.28 2.84
C GLY A 210 -9.18 18.10 2.65
N GLU A 211 -9.29 19.44 2.74
CA GLU A 211 -8.20 20.39 2.49
C GLU A 211 -6.96 20.15 3.34
N ASP A 212 -7.13 19.76 4.62
CA ASP A 212 -6.01 19.50 5.51
C ASP A 212 -5.24 18.26 5.10
N ALA A 213 -5.93 17.16 4.73
CA ALA A 213 -5.31 15.96 4.21
C ALA A 213 -4.60 16.23 2.86
N LEU A 214 -5.24 17.01 1.98
CA LEU A 214 -4.65 17.47 0.70
C LEU A 214 -3.36 18.27 0.92
N ARG A 215 -3.32 19.11 1.94
CA ARG A 215 -2.15 19.92 2.30
C ARG A 215 -1.01 19.04 2.80
N GLU A 216 -1.29 18.09 3.69
CA GLU A 216 -0.27 17.19 4.24
C GLU A 216 0.30 16.23 3.19
N ILE A 217 -0.56 15.58 2.39
CA ILE A 217 -0.10 14.69 1.33
C ILE A 217 0.69 15.44 0.25
N GLY A 218 0.30 16.69 0.00
CA GLY A 218 1.01 17.58 -0.90
C GLY A 218 2.44 17.88 -0.44
N ARG A 219 2.65 18.07 0.86
CA ARG A 219 3.97 18.28 1.44
C ARG A 219 4.82 17.01 1.37
N ILE A 220 4.22 15.84 1.61
CA ILE A 220 4.92 14.55 1.52
C ILE A 220 5.36 14.29 0.07
N SER A 221 4.49 14.54 -0.91
CA SER A 221 4.76 14.25 -2.32
C SER A 221 5.88 15.09 -2.95
N LEU A 222 6.28 16.20 -2.32
CA LEU A 222 7.40 17.02 -2.81
C LEU A 222 8.74 16.29 -2.77
N HIS A 223 8.91 15.33 -1.84
CA HIS A 223 10.20 14.68 -1.58
C HIS A 223 10.11 13.15 -1.51
N CYS A 224 8.90 12.60 -1.51
CA CYS A 224 8.61 11.18 -1.37
C CYS A 224 7.85 10.65 -2.57
N GLU A 225 8.08 9.37 -2.89
CA GLU A 225 7.30 8.64 -3.88
C GLU A 225 6.02 8.12 -3.21
N VAL A 226 4.86 8.70 -3.54
CA VAL A 226 3.59 8.38 -2.87
C VAL A 226 2.73 7.49 -3.76
N THR A 227 2.27 6.37 -3.21
CA THR A 227 1.28 5.47 -3.81
C THR A 227 0.03 5.46 -2.93
N ASN A 228 -1.07 5.94 -3.46
CA ASN A 228 -2.37 5.94 -2.81
C ASN A 228 -3.14 4.71 -3.25
N ILE A 229 -3.67 3.94 -2.30
CA ILE A 229 -4.45 2.73 -2.54
C ILE A 229 -5.84 2.98 -1.95
N LEU A 230 -6.80 3.29 -2.83
CA LEU A 230 -8.22 3.44 -2.47
C LEU A 230 -8.81 2.06 -2.21
N VAL A 231 -9.12 1.78 -0.95
CA VAL A 231 -9.77 0.52 -0.54
C VAL A 231 -11.27 0.76 -0.46
N TYR A 232 -12.04 -0.05 -1.18
CA TYR A 232 -13.49 0.11 -1.24
C TYR A 232 -14.20 -1.23 -1.33
N ASP A 233 -15.48 -1.22 -1.00
CA ASP A 233 -16.39 -2.36 -1.20
C ASP A 233 -17.24 -2.14 -2.46
N ALA A 234 -17.58 -3.24 -3.17
CA ALA A 234 -18.41 -3.15 -4.36
C ALA A 234 -19.74 -2.41 -4.10
N LEU A 235 -20.31 -2.59 -2.89
CA LEU A 235 -21.53 -1.90 -2.50
C LEU A 235 -21.35 -0.39 -2.34
N GLU A 236 -20.14 0.10 -2.04
CA GLU A 236 -19.85 1.54 -1.99
C GLU A 236 -19.80 2.15 -3.39
N ALA A 237 -19.36 1.37 -4.38
CA ALA A 237 -19.27 1.82 -5.76
C ALA A 237 -20.63 1.73 -6.48
N GLU A 238 -21.41 0.69 -6.20
CA GLU A 238 -22.66 0.42 -6.89
C GLU A 238 -23.70 -0.13 -5.91
N MET A 239 -24.80 0.60 -5.75
CA MET A 239 -25.91 0.18 -4.91
C MET A 239 -26.62 -1.04 -5.54
N PRO A 240 -27.11 -2.01 -4.74
CA PRO A 240 -27.90 -3.12 -5.27
C PRO A 240 -29.08 -2.63 -6.10
N ALA A 241 -29.41 -3.38 -7.16
CA ALA A 241 -30.43 -2.97 -8.13
C ALA A 241 -31.82 -2.79 -7.53
N LYS A 242 -32.19 -3.55 -6.49
CA LYS A 242 -33.52 -3.48 -5.81
C LYS A 242 -33.42 -4.07 -4.40
N GLY A 243 -34.29 -3.61 -3.53
CA GLY A 243 -34.51 -4.18 -2.20
C GLY A 243 -34.23 -3.23 -1.07
N ARG A 244 -34.60 -3.65 0.14
CA ARG A 244 -34.31 -2.94 1.39
C ARG A 244 -33.25 -3.66 2.19
N PHE A 245 -32.17 -2.98 2.50
CA PHE A 245 -31.03 -3.54 3.19
C PHE A 245 -30.86 -2.89 4.56
N ARG A 246 -30.71 -3.73 5.58
CA ARG A 246 -30.26 -3.22 6.89
C ARG A 246 -28.77 -2.99 6.82
N VAL A 247 -28.36 -1.76 7.00
CA VAL A 247 -26.94 -1.35 7.05
C VAL A 247 -26.64 -0.85 8.45
N SER A 248 -25.44 -1.14 8.94
CA SER A 248 -24.97 -0.67 10.23
C SER A 248 -23.56 -0.12 10.09
N ASP A 249 -23.30 0.97 10.81
CA ASP A 249 -21.95 1.51 11.01
C ASP A 249 -21.26 0.95 12.28
N GLY A 250 -21.94 -0.01 12.93
CA GLY A 250 -21.50 -0.61 14.19
C GLY A 250 -22.13 0.05 15.43
N VAL A 251 -22.74 1.23 15.30
CA VAL A 251 -23.41 1.97 16.36
C VAL A 251 -24.89 2.15 16.06
N GLN A 252 -25.21 2.53 14.83
CA GLN A 252 -26.59 2.73 14.37
C GLN A 252 -26.93 1.73 13.27
N VAL A 253 -28.20 1.34 13.26
CA VAL A 253 -28.76 0.51 12.19
C VAL A 253 -29.71 1.36 11.37
N GLY A 254 -29.41 1.50 10.09
CA GLY A 254 -30.25 2.17 9.11
C GLY A 254 -30.92 1.20 8.14
N LEU A 255 -31.94 1.67 7.45
CA LEU A 255 -32.56 0.96 6.34
C LEU A 255 -32.16 1.66 5.04
N LEU A 256 -31.42 0.96 4.18
CA LEU A 256 -31.08 1.41 2.84
C LEU A 256 -32.18 0.91 1.88
N ASP A 257 -32.95 1.82 1.32
CA ASP A 257 -33.95 1.51 0.29
C ASP A 257 -33.31 1.72 -1.10
N ALA A 258 -33.09 0.61 -1.79
CA ALA A 258 -32.43 0.60 -3.10
C ALA A 258 -33.41 0.70 -4.28
N ASP A 259 -34.73 0.83 -4.04
CA ASP A 259 -35.73 0.80 -5.13
C ASP A 259 -35.79 2.11 -5.95
N GLY A 260 -35.09 3.17 -5.53
CA GLY A 260 -35.12 4.46 -6.17
C GLY A 260 -33.96 4.73 -7.13
N ALA A 261 -34.19 4.76 -8.45
CA ALA A 261 -33.16 5.05 -9.46
C ALA A 261 -32.39 6.37 -9.18
N ARG A 262 -33.06 7.40 -8.62
CA ARG A 262 -32.44 8.67 -8.25
C ARG A 262 -31.47 8.51 -7.06
N ALA A 263 -31.86 7.70 -6.08
CA ALA A 263 -31.01 7.40 -4.92
C ALA A 263 -29.79 6.59 -5.32
N GLN A 264 -29.98 5.59 -6.19
CA GLN A 264 -28.88 4.80 -6.76
C GLN A 264 -27.89 5.67 -7.53
N ALA A 265 -28.37 6.55 -8.40
CA ALA A 265 -27.52 7.45 -9.17
C ALA A 265 -26.76 8.44 -8.26
N ALA A 266 -27.40 9.01 -7.24
CA ALA A 266 -26.75 9.91 -6.28
C ALA A 266 -25.68 9.18 -5.46
N TYR A 267 -25.93 7.94 -5.08
CA TYR A 267 -24.97 7.12 -4.34
C TYR A 267 -23.72 6.80 -5.17
N ALA A 268 -23.91 6.30 -6.38
CA ALA A 268 -22.82 6.00 -7.31
C ALA A 268 -22.01 7.26 -7.65
N LEU A 269 -22.67 8.42 -7.78
CA LEU A 269 -22.02 9.70 -8.04
C LEU A 269 -21.08 10.10 -6.91
N GLN A 270 -21.49 9.96 -5.65
CA GLN A 270 -20.64 10.31 -4.50
C GLN A 270 -19.32 9.50 -4.48
N PHE A 271 -19.41 8.20 -4.78
CA PHE A 271 -18.23 7.35 -4.89
C PHE A 271 -17.33 7.77 -6.07
N ALA A 272 -17.96 7.99 -7.24
CA ALA A 272 -17.25 8.41 -8.45
C ALA A 272 -16.54 9.75 -8.25
N GLU A 273 -17.18 10.72 -7.62
CA GLU A 273 -16.59 12.04 -7.29
C GLU A 273 -15.39 11.91 -6.35
N ARG A 274 -15.51 11.10 -5.28
CA ARG A 274 -14.39 10.84 -4.36
C ARG A 274 -13.21 10.18 -5.07
N LYS A 275 -13.47 9.16 -5.89
CA LYS A 275 -12.45 8.48 -6.68
C LYS A 275 -11.79 9.41 -7.68
N ALA A 276 -12.58 10.23 -8.38
CA ALA A 276 -12.09 11.20 -9.34
C ALA A 276 -11.26 12.31 -8.67
N ALA A 277 -11.70 12.82 -7.53
CA ALA A 277 -10.96 13.83 -6.76
C ALA A 277 -9.60 13.30 -6.31
N LEU A 278 -9.53 12.06 -5.80
CA LEU A 278 -8.26 11.44 -5.44
C LEU A 278 -7.36 11.26 -6.68
N ALA A 279 -7.90 10.75 -7.79
CA ALA A 279 -7.16 10.54 -9.02
C ALA A 279 -6.60 11.86 -9.60
N ASP A 280 -7.39 12.94 -9.59
CA ASP A 280 -6.98 14.27 -10.04
C ASP A 280 -5.79 14.81 -9.20
N VAL A 281 -5.89 14.70 -7.88
CA VAL A 281 -4.79 15.10 -6.97
C VAL A 281 -3.53 14.27 -7.23
N CYS A 282 -3.69 12.97 -7.41
CA CYS A 282 -2.56 12.08 -7.72
C CYS A 282 -1.90 12.46 -9.04
N HIS A 283 -2.71 12.69 -10.09
CA HIS A 283 -2.23 13.10 -11.39
C HIS A 283 -1.47 14.44 -11.34
N LYS A 284 -2.06 15.47 -10.73
CA LYS A 284 -1.46 16.80 -10.61
C LYS A 284 -0.14 16.81 -9.84
N ARG A 285 0.08 15.85 -8.96
CA ARG A 285 1.27 15.76 -8.09
C ARG A 285 2.23 14.62 -8.46
N GLY A 286 1.98 13.89 -9.55
CA GLY A 286 2.81 12.76 -9.97
C GLY A 286 2.82 11.59 -9.00
N MET A 287 1.74 11.40 -8.23
CA MET A 287 1.56 10.29 -7.31
C MET A 287 0.86 9.11 -8.01
N ALA A 288 1.18 7.88 -7.60
CA ALA A 288 0.43 6.71 -8.04
C ALA A 288 -0.93 6.64 -7.33
N CYS A 289 -1.96 6.23 -8.07
CA CYS A 289 -3.30 5.96 -7.55
C CYS A 289 -3.73 4.57 -7.99
N LEU A 290 -3.98 3.70 -7.01
CA LEU A 290 -4.43 2.33 -7.21
C LEU A 290 -5.76 2.12 -6.49
N THR A 291 -6.51 1.12 -6.93
CA THR A 291 -7.76 0.72 -6.28
C THR A 291 -7.69 -0.72 -5.83
N LEU A 292 -8.30 -1.02 -4.69
CA LEU A 292 -8.37 -2.34 -4.09
C LEU A 292 -9.80 -2.58 -3.61
N GLU A 293 -10.53 -3.42 -4.33
CA GLU A 293 -11.91 -3.79 -4.04
C GLU A 293 -11.97 -4.98 -3.09
N THR A 294 -12.92 -5.02 -2.14
CA THR A 294 -13.18 -6.20 -1.32
C THR A 294 -13.53 -7.40 -2.22
N GLY A 295 -12.91 -8.55 -1.91
CA GLY A 295 -13.04 -9.75 -2.74
C GLY A 295 -11.97 -9.90 -3.82
N SER A 296 -11.14 -8.87 -4.08
CA SER A 296 -9.94 -9.03 -4.92
C SER A 296 -8.74 -9.53 -4.11
N ASP A 297 -7.79 -10.17 -4.80
CA ASP A 297 -6.53 -10.59 -4.17
C ASP A 297 -5.59 -9.38 -4.04
N PRO A 298 -5.12 -9.02 -2.84
CA PRO A 298 -4.12 -7.97 -2.67
C PRO A 298 -2.84 -8.21 -3.48
N ALA A 299 -2.54 -9.46 -3.86
CA ALA A 299 -1.41 -9.80 -4.72
C ALA A 299 -1.51 -9.16 -6.12
N ASP A 300 -2.71 -8.84 -6.57
CA ASP A 300 -2.95 -8.17 -7.86
C ASP A 300 -2.34 -6.76 -7.90
N LEU A 301 -2.20 -6.10 -6.75
CA LEU A 301 -1.46 -4.83 -6.66
C LEU A 301 0.00 -4.96 -7.11
N PHE A 302 0.59 -6.16 -6.98
CA PHE A 302 1.98 -6.45 -7.31
C PHE A 302 2.14 -7.16 -8.67
N SER A 303 1.03 -7.46 -9.36
CA SER A 303 1.05 -8.13 -10.65
C SER A 303 1.25 -7.11 -11.79
N THR A 304 2.02 -7.50 -12.81
CA THR A 304 2.15 -6.72 -14.06
C THR A 304 0.99 -6.94 -15.02
N ARG A 305 0.11 -7.88 -14.72
CA ARG A 305 -1.10 -8.11 -15.53
C ARG A 305 -2.18 -7.14 -15.07
N PRO A 306 -2.77 -6.34 -15.97
CA PRO A 306 -3.96 -5.57 -15.62
C PRO A 306 -5.03 -6.56 -15.16
N SER A 307 -5.50 -6.41 -13.91
CA SER A 307 -6.69 -7.12 -13.44
C SER A 307 -7.88 -6.78 -14.36
N PRO A 308 -8.82 -7.70 -14.60
CA PRO A 308 -10.04 -7.42 -15.36
C PRO A 308 -10.81 -6.18 -14.85
N ALA A 309 -10.67 -5.85 -13.57
CA ALA A 309 -11.21 -4.62 -12.99
C ALA A 309 -10.52 -3.33 -13.50
N ARG A 310 -9.23 -3.38 -13.86
CA ARG A 310 -8.54 -2.24 -14.52
C ARG A 310 -9.04 -2.00 -15.94
N LEU A 311 -9.36 -3.06 -16.67
CA LEU A 311 -9.85 -2.95 -18.06
C LEU A 311 -11.28 -2.38 -18.14
N ARG A 312 -12.10 -2.49 -17.08
CA ARG A 312 -13.43 -1.87 -17.03
C ARG A 312 -13.39 -0.38 -16.69
N GLY A 313 -12.33 0.12 -16.08
CA GLY A 313 -12.15 1.53 -15.73
C GLY A 313 -11.53 2.39 -16.84
N GLU A 314 -10.77 1.79 -17.76
CA GLU A 314 -10.14 2.52 -18.88
C GLU A 314 -11.01 2.63 -20.13
N ALA A 315 -12.10 1.87 -20.23
CA ALA A 315 -13.06 1.92 -21.35
C ALA A 315 -14.18 2.95 -21.17
N ALA A 316 -14.12 3.78 -20.13
CA ALA A 316 -15.13 4.79 -19.80
C ALA A 316 -14.53 6.20 -19.60
N LEU A 317 -13.53 6.56 -20.42
CA LEU A 317 -13.04 7.93 -20.61
C LEU A 317 -13.15 8.32 -22.07
#